data_2f958e5c01508e89994d69d73f75bbca
#
_entry.id   2f958e5c01508e89994d69d73f75bbca
#
_cell.length_a   1.000
_cell.length_b   1.000
_cell.length_c   1.000
_cell.angle_alpha   90.00
_cell.angle_beta   90.00
_cell.angle_gamma   90.00
#
_symmetry.space_group_name_H-M   'P 1'
#
loop_
_entity.id
_entity.type
_entity.pdbx_description
1 polymer ?
#
loop_
_entity_poly.entity_id
_entity_poly.type
_entity_poly.pdbx_seq_one_letter_code
_entity_poly.pdbx_strand_id
1 'polypeptide(L)'
;KARFTEFGQRYRFDDALLSKHPGKKFQELVPVHDYNKIYEEWWKKTLDGVADVAWPGKIKYYALSSGTSDAASKYIPVTKELLRSNAVNYLRQILSLIRYDEANKKAMTKGFLFLGGATDLKKGKAGWYAGDLSGILAKKRPFWFQTFYKPGGRIAAMSDWNQKLNEIVEHAKDWDIGHIVGVPAW
;
A
#
# COMPACT_ATOMS: atom_id res chain seq x y z
N LYS A 1 -2.50 14.93 -13.55
CA LYS A 1 -1.44 15.19 -12.56
C LYS A 1 -0.08 14.71 -13.07
N ALA A 2 0.06 13.44 -13.44
CA ALA A 2 1.35 12.85 -13.87
C ALA A 2 1.95 13.47 -15.15
N ARG A 3 1.18 14.19 -15.97
CA ARG A 3 1.69 14.84 -17.19
C ARG A 3 2.81 15.85 -16.95
N PHE A 4 2.91 16.38 -15.73
CA PHE A 4 3.94 17.36 -15.34
C PHE A 4 5.18 16.73 -14.73
N THR A 5 5.22 15.41 -14.58
CA THR A 5 6.40 14.68 -14.11
C THR A 5 7.39 14.44 -15.24
N GLU A 6 8.66 14.13 -14.90
CA GLU A 6 9.66 13.75 -15.91
C GLU A 6 9.15 12.60 -16.80
N PHE A 7 8.56 11.57 -16.18
CA PHE A 7 7.97 10.42 -16.88
C PHE A 7 6.82 10.84 -17.81
N GLY A 8 5.92 11.70 -17.31
CA GLY A 8 4.78 12.16 -18.11
C GLY A 8 5.18 13.02 -19.29
N GLN A 9 6.19 13.86 -19.13
CA GLN A 9 6.75 14.67 -20.23
C GLN A 9 7.49 13.81 -21.24
N ARG A 10 8.33 12.87 -20.79
CA ARG A 10 9.07 11.94 -21.64
C ARG A 10 8.15 11.14 -22.53
N TYR A 11 7.02 10.67 -22.00
CA TYR A 11 6.06 9.84 -22.73
C TYR A 11 4.82 10.60 -23.22
N ARG A 12 4.90 11.93 -23.27
CA ARG A 12 3.90 12.79 -23.91
C ARG A 12 2.47 12.51 -23.42
N PHE A 13 2.27 12.52 -22.10
CA PHE A 13 0.96 12.22 -21.49
C PHE A 13 -0.14 13.19 -21.94
N ASP A 14 0.20 14.40 -22.41
CA ASP A 14 -0.78 15.33 -22.97
C ASP A 14 -1.40 14.76 -24.25
N ASP A 15 -0.62 14.12 -25.11
CA ASP A 15 -1.15 13.47 -26.33
C ASP A 15 -2.09 12.31 -25.99
N ALA A 16 -1.77 11.54 -24.95
CA ALA A 16 -2.65 10.49 -24.47
C ALA A 16 -3.98 11.05 -23.94
N LEU A 17 -3.93 12.15 -23.18
CA LEU A 17 -5.12 12.77 -22.57
C LEU A 17 -6.03 13.42 -23.63
N LEU A 18 -5.48 13.95 -24.71
CA LEU A 18 -6.22 14.59 -25.81
C LEU A 18 -6.74 13.57 -26.84
N SER A 19 -6.33 12.31 -26.76
CA SER A 19 -6.78 11.25 -27.66
C SER A 19 -8.22 10.83 -27.41
N LYS A 20 -8.93 10.44 -28.48
CA LYS A 20 -10.27 9.79 -28.37
C LYS A 20 -10.22 8.48 -27.56
N HIS A 21 -9.06 7.81 -27.52
CA HIS A 21 -8.83 6.56 -26.80
C HIS A 21 -7.58 6.67 -25.91
N PRO A 22 -7.66 7.37 -24.75
CA PRO A 22 -6.50 7.67 -23.92
C PRO A 22 -5.70 6.44 -23.49
N GLY A 23 -6.38 5.34 -23.14
CA GLY A 23 -5.72 4.09 -22.73
C GLY A 23 -4.92 3.44 -23.86
N LYS A 24 -5.47 3.39 -25.08
CA LYS A 24 -4.74 2.87 -26.26
C LYS A 24 -3.55 3.76 -26.58
N LYS A 25 -3.74 5.08 -26.56
CA LYS A 25 -2.66 6.03 -26.83
C LYS A 25 -1.55 5.95 -25.80
N PHE A 26 -1.89 5.75 -24.52
CA PHE A 26 -0.91 5.50 -23.47
C PHE A 26 -0.07 4.25 -23.74
N GLN A 27 -0.70 3.14 -24.16
CA GLN A 27 0.02 1.89 -24.49
C GLN A 27 0.95 2.05 -25.71
N GLU A 28 0.61 2.93 -26.66
CA GLU A 28 1.47 3.25 -27.81
C GLU A 28 2.70 4.09 -27.39
N LEU A 29 2.53 4.99 -26.41
CA LEU A 29 3.55 5.96 -26.02
C LEU A 29 4.50 5.41 -24.94
N VAL A 30 4.00 4.59 -24.03
CA VAL A 30 4.75 4.10 -22.87
C VAL A 30 5.19 2.66 -23.12
N PRO A 31 6.50 2.38 -23.24
CA PRO A 31 6.98 1.02 -23.40
C PRO A 31 6.75 0.21 -22.14
N VAL A 32 6.66 -1.11 -22.28
CA VAL A 32 6.62 -2.03 -21.16
C VAL A 32 7.96 -1.99 -20.42
N HIS A 33 7.92 -1.80 -19.12
CA HIS A 33 9.07 -1.83 -18.24
C HIS A 33 9.00 -3.04 -17.33
N ASP A 34 10.09 -3.77 -17.19
CA ASP A 34 10.31 -4.64 -16.05
C ASP A 34 10.73 -3.82 -14.82
N TYR A 35 10.88 -4.50 -13.68
CA TYR A 35 11.27 -3.80 -12.45
C TYR A 35 12.64 -3.11 -12.58
N ASN A 36 13.64 -3.79 -13.14
CA ASN A 36 14.99 -3.26 -13.20
C ASN A 36 15.05 -2.01 -14.07
N LYS A 37 14.40 -2.05 -15.23
CA LYS A 37 14.35 -0.92 -16.15
C LYS A 37 13.65 0.29 -15.53
N ILE A 38 12.45 0.11 -14.95
CA ILE A 38 11.72 1.23 -14.34
C ILE A 38 12.42 1.77 -13.08
N TYR A 39 13.11 0.89 -12.34
CA TYR A 39 13.87 1.28 -11.17
C TYR A 39 15.08 2.15 -11.56
N GLU A 40 15.94 1.69 -12.46
CA GLU A 40 17.16 2.39 -12.84
C GLU A 40 16.86 3.71 -13.59
N GLU A 41 15.89 3.72 -14.50
CA GLU A 41 15.56 4.91 -15.27
C GLU A 41 14.82 5.98 -14.45
N TRP A 42 13.97 5.55 -13.49
CA TRP A 42 13.00 6.44 -12.85
C TRP A 42 13.00 6.37 -11.33
N TRP A 43 12.77 5.20 -10.72
CA TRP A 43 12.45 5.13 -9.31
C TRP A 43 13.65 5.35 -8.39
N LYS A 44 14.85 5.02 -8.85
CA LYS A 44 16.10 5.26 -8.11
C LYS A 44 16.27 6.72 -7.71
N LYS A 45 15.98 7.65 -8.62
CA LYS A 45 16.02 9.10 -8.36
C LYS A 45 15.09 9.50 -7.18
N THR A 46 13.94 8.82 -7.07
CA THR A 46 12.98 9.13 -6.00
C THR A 46 13.48 8.72 -4.62
N LEU A 47 14.35 7.71 -4.52
CA LEU A 47 15.03 7.32 -3.27
C LEU A 47 16.05 8.38 -2.83
N ASP A 48 16.60 9.15 -3.75
CA ASP A 48 17.45 10.31 -3.46
C ASP A 48 16.63 11.56 -3.11
N GLY A 49 15.30 11.44 -3.09
CA GLY A 49 14.38 12.51 -2.72
C GLY A 49 14.01 13.46 -3.85
N VAL A 50 14.31 13.11 -5.11
CA VAL A 50 13.87 13.87 -6.28
C VAL A 50 12.34 13.82 -6.38
N ALA A 51 11.72 14.99 -6.55
CA ALA A 51 10.28 15.11 -6.73
C ALA A 51 9.91 15.01 -8.21
N ASP A 52 8.62 14.77 -8.49
CA ASP A 52 8.02 14.85 -9.82
C ASP A 52 8.68 13.95 -10.89
N VAL A 53 9.29 12.84 -10.48
CA VAL A 53 9.92 11.89 -11.42
C VAL A 53 8.85 11.10 -12.18
N ALA A 54 8.24 10.09 -11.56
CA ALA A 54 7.19 9.26 -12.18
C ALA A 54 5.79 9.56 -11.63
N TRP A 55 5.71 10.27 -10.52
CA TRP A 55 4.48 10.70 -9.86
C TRP A 55 4.67 12.08 -9.23
N PRO A 56 3.60 12.93 -9.13
CA PRO A 56 3.72 14.26 -8.57
C PRO A 56 4.19 14.28 -7.12
N GLY A 57 5.16 15.13 -6.84
CA GLY A 57 5.76 15.32 -5.53
C GLY A 57 6.77 14.24 -5.13
N LYS A 58 7.24 14.33 -3.89
CA LYS A 58 8.20 13.36 -3.34
C LYS A 58 7.50 12.08 -2.88
N ILE A 59 8.11 10.95 -3.15
CA ILE A 59 7.67 9.66 -2.63
C ILE A 59 8.06 9.57 -1.16
N LYS A 60 7.07 9.32 -0.29
CA LYS A 60 7.28 9.20 1.17
C LYS A 60 7.32 7.77 1.67
N TYR A 61 6.78 6.82 0.90
CA TYR A 61 6.69 5.43 1.30
C TYR A 61 7.12 4.51 0.15
N TYR A 62 7.83 3.44 0.52
CA TYR A 62 8.21 2.37 -0.41
C TYR A 62 7.79 1.03 0.17
N ALA A 63 7.03 0.26 -0.60
CA ALA A 63 6.79 -1.13 -0.28
C ALA A 63 8.02 -1.96 -0.65
N LEU A 64 8.43 -2.81 0.29
CA LEU A 64 9.46 -3.80 0.06
C LEU A 64 8.78 -5.09 -0.39
N SER A 65 9.10 -5.57 -1.59
CA SER A 65 8.70 -6.91 -1.96
C SER A 65 9.70 -7.91 -1.40
N SER A 66 9.21 -9.05 -0.89
CA SER A 66 10.06 -10.19 -0.61
C SER A 66 10.72 -10.62 -1.92
N GLY A 67 12.01 -10.31 -2.08
CA GLY A 67 12.81 -11.00 -3.09
C GLY A 67 12.81 -12.50 -2.77
N THR A 68 12.83 -13.36 -3.77
CA THR A 68 13.24 -14.75 -3.58
C THR A 68 14.59 -14.73 -2.86
N SER A 69 14.81 -15.62 -1.93
CA SER A 69 15.79 -15.68 -0.83
C SER A 69 17.18 -15.06 -1.01
N ASP A 70 17.65 -14.76 -2.23
CA ASP A 70 18.97 -14.19 -2.52
C ASP A 70 18.95 -12.85 -3.28
N ALA A 71 17.77 -12.29 -3.61
CA ALA A 71 17.67 -11.01 -4.31
C ALA A 71 17.41 -9.86 -3.35
N ALA A 72 18.10 -8.74 -3.53
CA ALA A 72 17.88 -7.51 -2.79
C ALA A 72 16.39 -7.09 -2.84
N SER A 73 15.83 -6.70 -1.70
CA SER A 73 14.45 -6.23 -1.63
C SER A 73 14.17 -5.13 -2.65
N LYS A 74 13.08 -5.28 -3.41
CA LYS A 74 12.65 -4.30 -4.40
C LYS A 74 11.90 -3.15 -3.73
N TYR A 75 12.30 -1.91 -4.03
CA TYR A 75 11.63 -0.70 -3.55
C TYR A 75 10.56 -0.27 -4.54
N ILE A 76 9.30 -0.39 -4.15
CA ILE A 76 8.14 -0.03 -4.98
C ILE A 76 7.52 1.25 -4.41
N PRO A 77 7.48 2.37 -5.16
CA PRO A 77 6.92 3.63 -4.69
C PRO A 77 5.44 3.49 -4.31
N VAL A 78 5.08 3.94 -3.11
CA VAL A 78 3.71 3.97 -2.61
C VAL A 78 3.22 5.42 -2.60
N THR A 79 2.39 5.76 -3.56
CA THR A 79 1.85 7.10 -3.73
C THR A 79 0.60 7.33 -2.88
N LYS A 80 0.22 8.59 -2.67
CA LYS A 80 -1.03 8.95 -2.00
C LYS A 80 -2.25 8.42 -2.77
N GLU A 81 -2.17 8.42 -4.09
CA GLU A 81 -3.23 7.92 -4.96
C GLU A 81 -3.41 6.41 -4.84
N LEU A 82 -2.30 5.65 -4.73
CA LEU A 82 -2.34 4.22 -4.45
C LEU A 82 -3.02 3.94 -3.11
N LEU A 83 -2.61 4.66 -2.06
CA LEU A 83 -3.22 4.51 -0.72
C LEU A 83 -4.72 4.82 -0.75
N ARG A 84 -5.13 5.91 -1.45
CA ARG A 84 -6.53 6.27 -1.62
C ARG A 84 -7.31 5.22 -2.41
N SER A 85 -6.74 4.72 -3.51
CA SER A 85 -7.36 3.67 -4.32
C SER A 85 -7.60 2.39 -3.51
N ASN A 86 -6.61 1.97 -2.73
CA ASN A 86 -6.76 0.83 -1.82
C ASN A 86 -7.88 1.06 -0.78
N ALA A 87 -7.93 2.24 -0.16
CA ALA A 87 -8.98 2.56 0.81
C ALA A 87 -10.38 2.53 0.18
N VAL A 88 -10.54 3.07 -1.03
CA VAL A 88 -11.82 3.04 -1.76
C VAL A 88 -12.21 1.61 -2.15
N ASN A 89 -11.26 0.81 -2.64
CA ASN A 89 -11.52 -0.59 -3.00
C ASN A 89 -11.91 -1.41 -1.77
N TYR A 90 -11.23 -1.21 -0.65
CA TYR A 90 -11.56 -1.86 0.61
C TYR A 90 -12.97 -1.51 1.08
N LEU A 91 -13.34 -0.22 1.04
CA LEU A 91 -14.70 0.21 1.38
C LEU A 91 -15.75 -0.43 0.46
N ARG A 92 -15.47 -0.51 -0.85
CA ARG A 92 -16.38 -1.18 -1.80
C ARG A 92 -16.55 -2.67 -1.49
N GLN A 93 -15.48 -3.37 -1.14
CA GLN A 93 -15.55 -4.79 -0.72
C GLN A 93 -16.43 -4.95 0.52
N ILE A 94 -16.23 -4.11 1.53
CA ILE A 94 -17.05 -4.13 2.75
C ILE A 94 -18.53 -3.88 2.42
N LEU A 95 -18.85 -2.86 1.62
CA LEU A 95 -20.22 -2.58 1.22
C LEU A 95 -20.85 -3.72 0.41
N SER A 96 -20.05 -4.43 -0.39
CA SER A 96 -20.51 -5.60 -1.12
C SER A 96 -20.85 -6.77 -0.18
N LEU A 97 -20.05 -7.00 0.86
CA LEU A 97 -20.32 -8.02 1.87
C LEU A 97 -21.64 -7.74 2.63
N ILE A 98 -21.88 -6.47 2.97
CA ILE A 98 -23.14 -6.06 3.64
C ILE A 98 -24.36 -6.32 2.74
N ARG A 99 -24.22 -6.11 1.42
CA ARG A 99 -25.31 -6.37 0.45
C ARG A 99 -25.53 -7.86 0.23
N TYR A 100 -24.50 -8.67 0.34
CA TYR A 100 -24.59 -10.12 0.16
C TYR A 100 -25.31 -10.80 1.32
N ASP A 101 -25.03 -10.38 2.56
CA ASP A 101 -25.66 -10.92 3.77
C ASP A 101 -25.83 -9.85 4.84
N GLU A 102 -27.09 -9.70 5.33
CA GLU A 102 -27.39 -8.73 6.40
C GLU A 102 -26.65 -9.01 7.72
N ALA A 103 -26.30 -10.28 8.01
CA ALA A 103 -25.50 -10.63 9.18
C ALA A 103 -24.16 -9.87 9.21
N ASN A 104 -23.62 -9.52 8.05
CA ASN A 104 -22.39 -8.74 7.93
C ASN A 104 -22.54 -7.31 8.49
N LYS A 105 -23.75 -6.75 8.58
CA LYS A 105 -23.98 -5.44 9.21
C LYS A 105 -23.54 -5.45 10.68
N LYS A 106 -23.85 -6.51 11.42
CA LYS A 106 -23.43 -6.65 12.82
C LYS A 106 -21.92 -6.80 12.95
N ALA A 107 -21.31 -7.51 12.01
CA ALA A 107 -19.85 -7.66 11.98
C ALA A 107 -19.12 -6.32 11.77
N MET A 108 -19.74 -5.35 11.06
CA MET A 108 -19.17 -4.01 10.82
C MET A 108 -19.01 -3.16 12.08
N THR A 109 -19.76 -3.43 13.15
CA THR A 109 -19.65 -2.71 14.42
C THR A 109 -18.58 -3.27 15.35
N LYS A 110 -17.95 -4.38 14.95
CA LYS A 110 -16.95 -5.14 15.71
C LYS A 110 -15.53 -4.82 15.26
N GLY A 111 -14.56 -5.43 15.92
CA GLY A 111 -13.15 -5.26 15.62
C GLY A 111 -12.73 -5.84 14.26
N PHE A 112 -11.78 -5.20 13.63
CA PHE A 112 -11.09 -5.67 12.43
C PHE A 112 -9.70 -6.17 12.82
N LEU A 113 -9.51 -7.49 12.85
CA LEU A 113 -8.20 -8.09 13.06
C LEU A 113 -7.43 -8.05 11.74
N PHE A 114 -6.38 -7.25 11.71
CA PHE A 114 -5.51 -7.09 10.54
C PHE A 114 -4.19 -7.84 10.76
N LEU A 115 -4.04 -8.97 10.08
CA LEU A 115 -2.81 -9.76 10.06
C LEU A 115 -1.91 -9.24 8.93
N GLY A 116 -1.03 -8.33 9.26
CA GLY A 116 -0.18 -7.62 8.30
C GLY A 116 1.24 -7.39 8.80
N GLY A 117 2.11 -6.93 7.93
CA GLY A 117 3.50 -6.60 8.23
C GLY A 117 3.63 -5.54 9.33
N ALA A 118 4.86 -5.34 9.82
CA ALA A 118 5.14 -4.37 10.87
C ALA A 118 4.81 -2.94 10.43
N THR A 119 4.18 -2.17 11.33
CA THR A 119 3.96 -0.74 11.12
C THR A 119 5.16 0.10 11.53
N ASP A 120 6.19 -0.51 12.11
CA ASP A 120 7.49 0.12 12.33
C ASP A 120 8.29 0.04 11.04
N LEU A 121 8.35 1.18 10.32
CA LEU A 121 8.92 1.29 8.99
C LEU A 121 10.36 1.78 9.07
N LYS A 122 11.24 1.20 8.26
CA LYS A 122 12.64 1.64 8.11
C LYS A 122 12.67 3.05 7.51
N LYS A 123 13.37 3.98 8.15
CA LYS A 123 13.59 5.35 7.65
C LYS A 123 14.81 5.40 6.74
N GLY A 124 14.66 6.00 5.56
CA GLY A 124 15.74 6.24 4.62
C GLY A 124 16.37 7.63 4.75
N LYS A 125 17.54 7.82 4.11
CA LYS A 125 18.34 9.06 4.21
C LYS A 125 17.60 10.30 3.73
N ALA A 126 16.81 10.19 2.64
CA ALA A 126 16.01 11.31 2.11
C ALA A 126 14.65 11.53 2.81
N GLY A 127 14.44 10.92 3.99
CA GLY A 127 13.24 11.11 4.80
C GLY A 127 12.03 10.29 4.37
N TRP A 128 12.20 9.31 3.48
CA TRP A 128 11.17 8.34 3.15
C TRP A 128 11.14 7.17 4.16
N TYR A 129 10.10 6.37 4.08
CA TYR A 129 9.91 5.18 4.91
C TYR A 129 9.69 3.96 4.03
N ALA A 130 10.25 2.81 4.42
CA ALA A 130 10.09 1.55 3.70
C ALA A 130 9.68 0.41 4.63
N GLY A 131 8.90 -0.51 4.11
CA GLY A 131 8.45 -1.71 4.82
C GLY A 131 7.43 -2.49 3.99
N ASP A 132 6.80 -3.46 4.61
CA ASP A 132 5.72 -4.20 3.98
C ASP A 132 4.55 -3.29 3.59
N LEU A 133 3.93 -3.53 2.42
CA LEU A 133 2.80 -2.71 1.97
C LEU A 133 1.64 -2.75 2.97
N SER A 134 1.35 -3.90 3.55
CA SER A 134 0.29 -4.06 4.55
C SER A 134 0.60 -3.27 5.82
N GLY A 135 1.86 -3.22 6.25
CA GLY A 135 2.33 -2.39 7.35
C GLY A 135 2.16 -0.89 7.06
N ILE A 136 2.48 -0.46 5.84
CA ILE A 136 2.27 0.94 5.40
C ILE A 136 0.78 1.28 5.41
N LEU A 137 -0.09 0.41 4.87
CA LEU A 137 -1.55 0.60 4.86
C LEU A 137 -2.10 0.70 6.29
N ALA A 138 -1.69 -0.21 7.17
CA ALA A 138 -2.08 -0.20 8.58
C ALA A 138 -1.62 1.07 9.31
N LYS A 139 -0.39 1.55 9.05
CA LYS A 139 0.13 2.80 9.62
C LYS A 139 -0.64 4.03 9.13
N LYS A 140 -1.14 4.00 7.87
CA LYS A 140 -1.86 5.12 7.23
C LYS A 140 -3.36 5.06 7.37
N ARG A 141 -3.89 4.14 8.18
CA ARG A 141 -5.33 4.06 8.46
C ARG A 141 -5.87 5.36 9.06
N PRO A 142 -7.14 5.72 8.79
CA PRO A 142 -7.77 6.88 9.40
C PRO A 142 -7.78 6.78 10.93
N PHE A 143 -7.65 7.93 11.64
CA PHE A 143 -7.59 7.93 13.11
C PHE A 143 -8.86 7.36 13.76
N TRP A 144 -10.04 7.64 13.19
CA TRP A 144 -11.31 7.13 13.70
C TRP A 144 -11.44 5.61 13.61
N PHE A 145 -10.65 4.95 12.74
CA PHE A 145 -10.61 3.49 12.61
C PHE A 145 -9.80 2.81 13.73
N GLN A 146 -9.07 3.57 14.53
CA GLN A 146 -8.21 3.06 15.60
C GLN A 146 -8.96 2.19 16.62
N THR A 147 -10.19 2.58 16.99
CA THR A 147 -11.02 1.85 17.95
C THR A 147 -11.37 0.45 17.48
N PHE A 148 -11.59 0.30 16.19
CA PHE A 148 -11.93 -0.98 15.55
C PHE A 148 -10.70 -1.81 15.18
N TYR A 149 -9.53 -1.17 15.06
CA TYR A 149 -8.32 -1.82 14.60
C TYR A 149 -7.69 -2.71 15.66
N LYS A 150 -7.55 -4.00 15.33
CA LYS A 150 -6.80 -5.00 16.10
C LYS A 150 -5.61 -5.49 15.27
N PRO A 151 -4.50 -5.80 15.87
CA PRO A 151 -4.23 -5.97 17.31
C PRO A 151 -3.86 -4.68 18.07
N GLY A 152 -4.05 -3.50 17.49
CA GLY A 152 -3.63 -2.23 18.08
C GLY A 152 -2.19 -1.84 17.73
N GLY A 153 -1.78 -0.62 18.12
CA GLY A 153 -0.52 -0.03 17.64
C GLY A 153 0.73 -0.77 18.11
N ARG A 154 0.78 -1.20 19.38
CA ARG A 154 1.93 -1.88 19.99
C ARG A 154 2.25 -3.20 19.28
N ILE A 155 1.27 -4.08 19.17
CA ILE A 155 1.46 -5.40 18.54
C ILE A 155 1.66 -5.24 17.04
N ALA A 156 0.96 -4.32 16.40
CA ALA A 156 1.13 -4.06 14.97
C ALA A 156 2.53 -3.58 14.59
N ALA A 157 3.26 -2.94 15.51
CA ALA A 157 4.62 -2.46 15.27
C ALA A 157 5.68 -3.58 15.32
N MET A 158 5.36 -4.74 15.89
CA MET A 158 6.31 -5.84 16.01
C MET A 158 6.76 -6.36 14.64
N SER A 159 8.08 -6.53 14.49
CA SER A 159 8.71 -7.07 13.29
C SER A 159 8.87 -8.60 13.34
N ASP A 160 9.05 -9.17 14.53
CA ASP A 160 9.06 -10.62 14.72
C ASP A 160 7.64 -11.18 14.58
N TRP A 161 7.45 -12.02 13.58
CA TRP A 161 6.13 -12.56 13.23
C TRP A 161 5.62 -13.56 14.28
N ASN A 162 6.49 -14.41 14.81
CA ASN A 162 6.09 -15.40 15.81
C ASN A 162 5.70 -14.72 17.12
N GLN A 163 6.49 -13.74 17.58
CA GLN A 163 6.16 -12.96 18.75
C GLN A 163 4.85 -12.19 18.54
N LYS A 164 4.64 -11.59 17.36
CA LYS A 164 3.39 -10.89 17.03
C LYS A 164 2.19 -11.82 17.08
N LEU A 165 2.29 -13.03 16.51
CA LEU A 165 1.20 -14.02 16.54
C LEU A 165 0.88 -14.46 17.97
N ASN A 166 1.87 -14.73 18.80
CA ASN A 166 1.67 -15.12 20.19
C ASN A 166 0.91 -14.02 20.98
N GLU A 167 1.31 -12.76 20.82
CA GLU A 167 0.61 -11.61 21.42
C GLU A 167 -0.83 -11.48 20.90
N ILE A 168 -1.07 -11.73 19.60
CA ILE A 168 -2.42 -11.72 19.02
C ILE A 168 -3.27 -12.83 19.64
N VAL A 169 -2.76 -14.05 19.71
CA VAL A 169 -3.49 -15.20 20.26
C VAL A 169 -3.83 -14.97 21.74
N GLU A 170 -2.89 -14.45 22.53
CA GLU A 170 -3.10 -14.17 23.96
C GLU A 170 -4.23 -13.18 24.18
N HIS A 171 -4.31 -12.12 23.36
CA HIS A 171 -5.27 -11.05 23.53
C HIS A 171 -6.57 -11.24 22.71
N ALA A 172 -6.58 -12.11 21.69
CA ALA A 172 -7.71 -12.25 20.77
C ALA A 172 -9.00 -12.72 21.47
N LYS A 173 -8.88 -13.48 22.55
CA LYS A 173 -10.03 -13.95 23.37
C LYS A 173 -10.86 -12.79 23.95
N ASP A 174 -10.23 -11.62 24.15
CA ASP A 174 -10.85 -10.44 24.74
C ASP A 174 -11.38 -9.47 23.67
N TRP A 175 -11.20 -9.80 22.38
CA TRP A 175 -11.62 -8.93 21.28
C TRP A 175 -12.92 -9.43 20.65
N ASP A 176 -13.91 -8.55 20.52
CA ASP A 176 -15.10 -8.80 19.72
C ASP A 176 -14.76 -8.60 18.23
N ILE A 177 -14.30 -9.64 17.55
CA ILE A 177 -13.83 -9.61 16.16
C ILE A 177 -14.99 -9.90 15.21
N GLY A 178 -15.24 -8.98 14.28
CA GLY A 178 -16.19 -9.15 13.16
C GLY A 178 -15.52 -9.52 11.85
N HIS A 179 -14.30 -9.06 11.64
CA HIS A 179 -13.56 -9.28 10.38
C HIS A 179 -12.10 -9.64 10.63
N ILE A 180 -11.61 -10.58 9.83
CA ILE A 180 -10.18 -10.92 9.77
C ILE A 180 -9.68 -10.60 8.37
N VAL A 181 -8.61 -9.84 8.29
CA VAL A 181 -7.97 -9.43 7.03
C VAL A 181 -6.50 -9.80 7.09
N GLY A 182 -6.03 -10.54 6.11
CA GLY A 182 -4.64 -10.98 6.05
C GLY A 182 -4.32 -11.72 4.76
N VAL A 183 -3.06 -12.11 4.63
CA VAL A 183 -2.58 -12.93 3.53
C VAL A 183 -2.55 -14.40 4.01
N PRO A 184 -3.36 -15.30 3.43
CA PRO A 184 -3.48 -16.68 3.93
C PRO A 184 -2.17 -17.49 3.91
N ALA A 185 -1.21 -17.07 3.11
CA ALA A 185 0.08 -17.76 2.96
C ALA A 185 1.14 -17.36 4.01
N TRP A 186 0.78 -16.57 4.99
CA TRP A 186 1.67 -16.16 6.08
C TRP A 186 1.46 -17.00 7.33
#